data_a6836910a5ecf53bb7de6345cd299189
#
_entry.id   a6836910a5ecf53bb7de6345cd299189
#
_cell.length_a   1.000
_cell.length_b   1.000
_cell.length_c   1.000
_cell.angle_alpha   90.00
_cell.angle_beta   90.00
_cell.angle_gamma   90.00
#
_symmetry.space_group_name_H-M   'P 1'
#
loop_
_entity.id
_entity.type
_entity.pdbx_description
1 polymer ?
#
loop_
_entity_poly.entity_id
_entity_poly.type
_entity_poly.pdbx_seq_one_letter_code
_entity_poly.pdbx_strand_id
1 'polypeptide(L)'
;MGDVDFCKERIVPKKNRFLNMKKLGNCSFVFRILSLGCFFAFATSVGSFAQGDPVAGKSLFNQHCAACHNLDKKMTGPALRGVTERLDSEWLHKWIKNSAEMVKSGDAYAVKIFEEYNGSPMNTFPQLSEADIDNILAYTAEPKPEPVAVAGGGASGQASSDGATDLLILGALILVLLVLVAMLYIVNKGLKDIAKAKGVELPQPKGSIWMAYIKNQFLVLVTVFFLMLLSAYLGYAYLMQIGVDQGYQPIQPIHYSHKIHAGDNQIECKYCHSSARTSKTAGIPSLNVCMNCHENISDYNGDEDLANGYTKEFYTAEIQKLYDAVGWDVNTRTYSKEPKPVKWVRIHNLPDFVYFNHSQHVSVAGLECQECHGKVEEMEILQQHATLSMGWCIDCHRTTNIKLETNEYYERIHTELAEKYGVEKLTVAQMGGLECGKCHY
;
A
#
# COMPACT_ATOMS: atom_id res chain seq x y z
N MET A 1 30.86 -57.58 9.79
CA MET A 1 31.23 -58.46 8.65
C MET A 1 30.37 -58.02 7.49
N GLY A 2 30.98 -57.44 6.47
CA GLY A 2 30.31 -56.97 5.23
C GLY A 2 30.79 -55.57 4.83
N ASP A 3 32.03 -55.51 4.32
CA ASP A 3 32.60 -54.35 3.65
C ASP A 3 31.87 -54.11 2.33
N VAL A 4 31.60 -52.86 2.01
CA VAL A 4 31.26 -52.43 0.68
C VAL A 4 32.13 -51.22 0.31
N ASP A 5 33.11 -51.51 -0.57
CA ASP A 5 34.01 -50.55 -1.20
C ASP A 5 33.25 -49.51 -2.04
N PHE A 6 33.59 -48.24 -1.87
CA PHE A 6 33.17 -47.17 -2.76
C PHE A 6 34.32 -46.76 -3.69
N CYS A 7 34.04 -46.95 -4.96
CA CYS A 7 34.89 -46.68 -6.11
C CYS A 7 35.25 -45.21 -6.24
N LYS A 8 36.57 -44.98 -6.37
CA LYS A 8 37.22 -43.69 -6.55
C LYS A 8 37.30 -43.36 -8.05
N GLU A 9 36.52 -42.46 -8.56
CA GLU A 9 36.71 -41.97 -9.94
C GLU A 9 37.62 -40.74 -9.96
N ARG A 10 38.63 -40.85 -10.81
CA ARG A 10 39.69 -39.87 -11.08
C ARG A 10 39.23 -38.77 -12.03
N ILE A 11 39.35 -37.52 -11.65
CA ILE A 11 39.23 -36.35 -12.52
C ILE A 11 40.57 -36.11 -13.21
N VAL A 12 40.55 -36.10 -14.56
CA VAL A 12 41.67 -35.75 -15.44
C VAL A 12 41.56 -34.29 -15.86
N PRO A 13 42.61 -33.46 -15.75
CA PRO A 13 42.53 -32.06 -16.17
C PRO A 13 42.77 -31.90 -17.67
N LYS A 14 41.93 -31.08 -18.34
CA LYS A 14 42.11 -30.69 -19.74
C LYS A 14 43.00 -29.47 -19.89
N LYS A 15 44.00 -29.68 -20.73
CA LYS A 15 45.12 -28.84 -21.17
C LYS A 15 44.70 -27.52 -21.82
N ASN A 16 45.38 -26.43 -21.41
CA ASN A 16 45.43 -25.12 -22.03
C ASN A 16 45.81 -25.16 -23.51
N ARG A 17 45.12 -24.38 -24.32
CA ARG A 17 45.55 -24.00 -25.67
C ARG A 17 45.90 -22.53 -25.74
N PHE A 18 47.20 -22.24 -25.80
CA PHE A 18 47.76 -20.92 -26.13
C PHE A 18 47.42 -20.56 -27.57
N LEU A 19 46.91 -19.34 -27.80
CA LEU A 19 46.88 -18.74 -29.11
C LEU A 19 47.73 -17.47 -29.15
N ASN A 20 48.64 -17.51 -30.07
CA ASN A 20 49.72 -16.59 -30.42
C ASN A 20 49.25 -15.14 -30.65
N MET A 21 49.92 -14.20 -29.96
CA MET A 21 49.96 -12.81 -30.34
C MET A 21 51.12 -12.56 -31.33
N LYS A 22 50.80 -11.97 -32.45
CA LYS A 22 51.71 -11.16 -33.25
C LYS A 22 50.93 -10.16 -34.08
N LYS A 23 50.94 -8.88 -33.70
CA LYS A 23 51.36 -7.76 -34.57
C LYS A 23 51.24 -6.45 -33.79
N LEU A 24 52.40 -5.90 -33.44
CA LEU A 24 52.60 -4.51 -33.09
C LEU A 24 52.36 -3.59 -34.29
N GLY A 25 51.69 -2.50 -34.08
CA GLY A 25 51.61 -1.39 -35.00
C GLY A 25 51.02 -0.13 -34.38
N ASN A 26 51.85 0.86 -34.17
CA ASN A 26 51.57 2.27 -33.96
C ASN A 26 51.02 2.70 -32.57
N CYS A 27 51.94 2.82 -31.61
CA CYS A 27 51.79 3.53 -30.36
C CYS A 27 52.37 4.94 -30.47
N SER A 28 51.83 5.81 -31.33
CA SER A 28 52.29 7.22 -31.44
C SER A 28 51.17 8.25 -31.59
N PHE A 29 49.92 7.81 -31.71
CA PHE A 29 48.80 8.76 -31.89
C PHE A 29 47.96 8.94 -30.63
N VAL A 30 48.07 8.07 -29.65
CA VAL A 30 47.29 8.14 -28.39
C VAL A 30 47.89 9.08 -27.35
N PHE A 31 49.19 9.40 -27.47
CA PHE A 31 49.87 10.27 -26.49
C PHE A 31 49.71 11.78 -26.76
N ARG A 32 49.16 12.18 -27.91
CA ARG A 32 48.89 13.60 -28.24
C ARG A 32 47.47 14.05 -27.95
N ILE A 33 46.53 13.13 -27.66
CA ILE A 33 45.15 13.48 -27.30
C ILE A 33 44.99 13.55 -25.78
N LEU A 34 45.84 12.89 -25.00
CA LEU A 34 45.79 12.90 -23.54
C LEU A 34 46.39 14.16 -22.89
N SER A 35 47.18 14.94 -23.63
CA SER A 35 47.76 16.20 -23.11
C SER A 35 46.89 17.46 -23.35
N LEU A 36 45.86 17.38 -24.20
CA LEU A 36 44.90 18.48 -24.39
C LEU A 36 43.65 18.32 -23.50
N GLY A 37 43.37 17.13 -22.96
CA GLY A 37 42.25 16.87 -22.07
C GLY A 37 42.47 17.30 -20.62
N CYS A 38 43.71 17.45 -20.15
CA CYS A 38 44.01 17.86 -18.79
C CYS A 38 44.00 19.38 -18.54
N PHE A 39 43.95 20.21 -19.59
CA PHE A 39 43.94 21.66 -19.41
C PHE A 39 42.54 22.29 -19.40
N PHE A 40 41.50 21.52 -19.69
CA PHE A 40 40.10 22.01 -19.65
C PHE A 40 39.32 21.55 -18.42
N ALA A 41 39.91 20.73 -17.53
CA ALA A 41 39.27 20.21 -16.31
C ALA A 41 39.55 21.08 -15.06
N PHE A 42 40.15 22.27 -15.21
CA PHE A 42 40.53 23.07 -14.02
C PHE A 42 39.86 24.44 -13.92
N ALA A 43 38.72 24.63 -14.58
CA ALA A 43 38.07 25.95 -14.57
C ALA A 43 36.52 25.85 -14.37
N THR A 44 36.02 24.90 -13.56
CA THR A 44 34.68 25.03 -12.97
C THR A 44 34.65 24.45 -11.58
N SER A 45 35.46 24.96 -10.68
CA SER A 45 35.12 24.96 -9.26
C SER A 45 34.10 26.08 -9.03
N VAL A 46 32.90 25.91 -9.57
CA VAL A 46 31.73 26.60 -9.06
C VAL A 46 31.50 26.04 -7.66
N GLY A 47 31.59 26.92 -6.65
CA GLY A 47 31.41 26.53 -5.26
C GLY A 47 30.15 25.70 -5.10
N SER A 48 30.30 24.44 -4.71
CA SER A 48 29.21 23.68 -4.12
C SER A 48 28.83 24.39 -2.82
N PHE A 49 27.87 25.28 -2.88
CA PHE A 49 27.03 25.53 -1.73
C PHE A 49 26.51 24.17 -1.32
N ALA A 50 26.60 23.82 -0.05
CA ALA A 50 26.09 22.58 0.49
C ALA A 50 24.60 22.51 0.16
N GLN A 51 24.27 21.83 -0.92
CA GLN A 51 22.90 21.62 -1.33
C GLN A 51 22.36 20.57 -0.35
N GLY A 52 21.33 20.93 0.43
CA GLY A 52 20.73 20.03 1.41
C GLY A 52 20.31 18.71 0.78
N ASP A 53 20.21 17.67 1.59
CA ASP A 53 19.74 16.35 1.18
C ASP A 53 18.19 16.34 1.07
N PRO A 54 17.62 16.22 -0.14
CA PRO A 54 16.15 16.24 -0.31
C PRO A 54 15.46 15.01 0.30
N VAL A 55 16.15 13.87 0.45
CA VAL A 55 15.57 12.66 1.06
C VAL A 55 15.41 12.85 2.57
N ALA A 56 16.42 13.38 3.25
CA ALA A 56 16.34 13.81 4.65
C ALA A 56 15.31 14.94 4.80
N GLY A 57 15.31 15.89 3.86
CA GLY A 57 14.36 17.00 3.81
C GLY A 57 12.90 16.56 3.72
N LYS A 58 12.59 15.55 2.91
CA LYS A 58 11.25 14.96 2.83
C LYS A 58 10.78 14.44 4.18
N SER A 59 11.67 13.75 4.90
CA SER A 59 11.32 13.22 6.22
C SER A 59 11.00 14.34 7.22
N LEU A 60 11.84 15.38 7.26
CA LEU A 60 11.66 16.56 8.11
C LEU A 60 10.41 17.37 7.72
N PHE A 61 10.18 17.54 6.42
CA PHE A 61 8.98 18.21 5.90
C PHE A 61 7.71 17.50 6.34
N ASN A 62 7.64 16.18 6.18
CA ASN A 62 6.50 15.38 6.59
C ASN A 62 6.27 15.42 8.11
N GLN A 63 7.34 15.55 8.88
CA GLN A 63 7.27 15.61 10.33
C GLN A 63 6.81 16.99 10.86
N HIS A 64 7.21 18.07 10.23
CA HIS A 64 7.06 19.42 10.79
C HIS A 64 6.20 20.37 9.94
N CYS A 65 6.11 20.15 8.62
CA CYS A 65 5.52 21.11 7.68
C CYS A 65 4.25 20.62 7.01
N ALA A 66 4.16 19.32 6.69
CA ALA A 66 3.09 18.74 5.88
C ALA A 66 1.68 18.87 6.52
N ALA A 67 1.59 19.08 7.83
CA ALA A 67 0.31 19.31 8.49
C ALA A 67 -0.39 20.59 8.01
N CYS A 68 0.38 21.63 7.62
CA CYS A 68 -0.16 22.91 7.22
C CYS A 68 0.21 23.32 5.77
N HIS A 69 1.21 22.67 5.18
CA HIS A 69 1.72 22.99 3.85
C HIS A 69 1.72 21.77 2.93
N ASN A 70 1.35 21.99 1.69
CA ASN A 70 1.56 21.06 0.59
C ASN A 70 2.56 21.66 -0.41
N LEU A 71 3.25 20.82 -1.18
CA LEU A 71 4.18 21.32 -2.18
C LEU A 71 3.45 22.06 -3.32
N ASP A 72 2.33 21.53 -3.79
CA ASP A 72 1.67 21.95 -5.03
C ASP A 72 0.34 22.68 -4.82
N LYS A 73 -0.27 22.55 -3.63
CA LYS A 73 -1.59 23.11 -3.34
C LYS A 73 -1.53 24.08 -2.16
N LYS A 74 -2.37 25.12 -2.20
CA LYS A 74 -2.63 25.98 -1.05
C LYS A 74 -3.46 25.19 -0.03
N MET A 75 -3.00 25.19 1.23
CA MET A 75 -3.69 24.61 2.37
C MET A 75 -3.91 25.68 3.45
N THR A 76 -3.72 25.34 4.72
CA THR A 76 -3.64 26.30 5.82
C THR A 76 -2.54 27.33 5.58
N GLY A 77 -1.42 26.88 4.99
CA GLY A 77 -0.31 27.72 4.51
C GLY A 77 -0.17 27.67 2.99
N PRO A 78 0.74 28.46 2.42
CA PRO A 78 1.04 28.49 0.99
C PRO A 78 1.63 27.18 0.47
N ALA A 79 1.48 26.95 -0.84
CA ALA A 79 2.20 25.90 -1.56
C ALA A 79 3.71 26.20 -1.56
N LEU A 80 4.52 25.19 -1.24
CA LEU A 80 5.95 25.38 -1.00
C LEU A 80 6.87 24.93 -2.13
N ARG A 81 6.36 24.29 -3.20
CA ARG A 81 7.21 23.91 -4.33
C ARG A 81 7.85 25.13 -4.98
N GLY A 82 9.18 25.06 -5.15
CA GLY A 82 9.98 26.17 -5.69
C GLY A 82 9.96 27.43 -4.82
N VAL A 83 9.77 27.33 -3.52
CA VAL A 83 9.78 28.49 -2.61
C VAL A 83 11.14 29.17 -2.60
N THR A 84 12.22 28.43 -2.80
CA THR A 84 13.60 28.92 -2.91
C THR A 84 13.87 29.75 -4.16
N GLU A 85 13.04 29.62 -5.19
CA GLU A 85 13.10 30.47 -6.39
C GLU A 85 12.37 31.82 -6.18
N ARG A 86 11.46 31.87 -5.21
CA ARG A 86 10.62 33.03 -4.94
C ARG A 86 11.11 33.89 -3.79
N LEU A 87 11.83 33.29 -2.85
CA LEU A 87 12.29 33.93 -1.63
C LEU A 87 13.75 33.58 -1.36
N ASP A 88 14.45 34.53 -0.78
CA ASP A 88 15.84 34.34 -0.39
C ASP A 88 16.00 33.31 0.73
N SER A 89 17.05 32.48 0.65
CA SER A 89 17.33 31.42 1.61
C SER A 89 17.50 31.95 3.03
N GLU A 90 18.20 33.06 3.22
CA GLU A 90 18.41 33.66 4.53
C GLU A 90 17.06 34.14 5.14
N TRP A 91 16.18 34.69 4.31
CA TRP A 91 14.83 35.08 4.73
C TRP A 91 14.01 33.87 5.15
N LEU A 92 14.06 32.76 4.38
CA LEU A 92 13.35 31.51 4.67
C LEU A 92 13.84 30.88 5.99
N HIS A 93 15.13 30.88 6.26
CA HIS A 93 15.68 30.40 7.53
C HIS A 93 15.13 31.18 8.73
N LYS A 94 15.13 32.52 8.66
CA LYS A 94 14.57 33.39 9.70
C LYS A 94 13.08 33.13 9.89
N TRP A 95 12.33 33.03 8.79
CA TRP A 95 10.90 32.78 8.80
C TRP A 95 10.54 31.44 9.45
N ILE A 96 11.22 30.36 9.07
CA ILE A 96 10.97 29.03 9.61
C ILE A 96 11.30 28.98 11.10
N LYS A 97 12.39 29.61 11.51
CA LYS A 97 12.77 29.64 12.93
C LYS A 97 11.83 30.46 13.78
N ASN A 98 11.42 31.64 13.32
CA ASN A 98 10.53 32.52 14.11
C ASN A 98 9.73 33.50 13.21
N SER A 99 8.67 33.01 12.60
CA SER A 99 7.77 33.80 11.78
C SER A 99 7.11 34.96 12.54
N ALA A 100 6.75 34.74 13.81
CA ALA A 100 6.09 35.73 14.64
C ALA A 100 6.96 36.97 14.91
N GLU A 101 8.28 36.78 15.05
CA GLU A 101 9.23 37.88 15.20
C GLU A 101 9.36 38.70 13.93
N MET A 102 9.39 38.03 12.76
CA MET A 102 9.46 38.71 11.48
C MET A 102 8.20 39.54 11.19
N VAL A 103 7.02 39.05 11.55
CA VAL A 103 5.78 39.84 11.42
C VAL A 103 5.84 41.06 12.37
N LYS A 104 6.29 40.88 13.62
CA LYS A 104 6.45 42.00 14.58
C LYS A 104 7.50 43.02 14.18
N SER A 105 8.55 42.61 13.47
CA SER A 105 9.59 43.55 12.98
C SER A 105 9.10 44.42 11.82
N GLY A 106 7.91 44.13 11.27
CA GLY A 106 7.36 44.88 10.16
C GLY A 106 7.95 44.53 8.81
N ASP A 107 8.54 43.34 8.64
CA ASP A 107 8.97 42.84 7.34
C ASP A 107 7.79 42.82 6.37
N ALA A 108 7.92 43.52 5.23
CA ALA A 108 6.81 43.77 4.33
C ALA A 108 6.19 42.48 3.75
N TYR A 109 7.01 41.48 3.50
CA TYR A 109 6.52 40.19 2.97
C TYR A 109 5.91 39.32 4.08
N ALA A 110 6.52 39.31 5.26
CA ALA A 110 6.01 38.59 6.43
C ALA A 110 4.62 39.11 6.85
N VAL A 111 4.44 40.43 6.92
CA VAL A 111 3.15 41.06 7.22
C VAL A 111 2.11 40.72 6.13
N LYS A 112 2.48 40.85 4.86
CA LYS A 112 1.59 40.54 3.73
C LYS A 112 1.09 39.10 3.77
N ILE A 113 1.99 38.10 3.97
CA ILE A 113 1.59 36.69 3.99
C ILE A 113 0.74 36.39 5.23
N PHE A 114 1.05 37.00 6.36
CA PHE A 114 0.25 36.86 7.58
C PHE A 114 -1.19 37.37 7.39
N GLU A 115 -1.38 38.54 6.77
CA GLU A 115 -2.68 39.09 6.44
C GLU A 115 -3.43 38.24 5.39
N GLU A 116 -2.73 37.75 4.35
CA GLU A 116 -3.30 36.88 3.32
C GLU A 116 -3.88 35.57 3.88
N TYR A 117 -3.32 35.09 5.00
CA TYR A 117 -3.77 33.88 5.71
C TYR A 117 -4.57 34.23 6.96
N ASN A 118 -5.36 35.32 6.94
CA ASN A 118 -6.28 35.74 7.99
C ASN A 118 -5.65 35.90 9.38
N GLY A 119 -4.40 36.32 9.44
CA GLY A 119 -3.68 36.50 10.70
C GLY A 119 -3.34 35.19 11.41
N SER A 120 -3.35 34.09 10.69
CA SER A 120 -2.99 32.79 11.24
C SER A 120 -1.46 32.69 11.37
N PRO A 121 -0.91 32.56 12.61
CA PRO A 121 0.53 32.50 12.79
C PRO A 121 1.07 31.12 12.38
N MET A 122 2.19 31.13 11.66
CA MET A 122 2.96 29.91 11.44
C MET A 122 3.66 29.49 12.73
N ASN A 123 3.70 28.21 13.04
CA ASN A 123 4.47 27.69 14.19
C ASN A 123 5.95 28.02 14.05
N THR A 124 6.62 28.21 15.18
CA THR A 124 8.06 28.42 15.24
C THR A 124 8.79 27.10 15.44
N PHE A 125 9.94 26.95 14.79
CA PHE A 125 10.74 25.71 14.83
C PHE A 125 12.19 25.99 15.30
N PRO A 126 12.39 26.47 16.53
CA PRO A 126 13.73 26.80 17.04
C PRO A 126 14.66 25.59 17.16
N GLN A 127 14.09 24.38 17.23
CA GLN A 127 14.82 23.12 17.32
C GLN A 127 15.47 22.66 16.01
N LEU A 128 15.04 23.18 14.86
CA LEU A 128 15.62 22.82 13.57
C LEU A 128 17.00 23.50 13.42
N SER A 129 18.01 22.71 13.06
CA SER A 129 19.32 23.25 12.71
C SER A 129 19.27 23.94 11.32
N GLU A 130 20.29 24.74 10.99
CA GLU A 130 20.40 25.32 9.64
C GLU A 130 20.43 24.23 8.56
N ALA A 131 21.17 23.13 8.82
CA ALA A 131 21.24 22.00 7.89
C ALA A 131 19.89 21.28 7.72
N ASP A 132 19.06 21.19 8.76
CA ASP A 132 17.71 20.61 8.66
C ASP A 132 16.82 21.48 7.78
N ILE A 133 16.94 22.81 7.91
CA ILE A 133 16.18 23.75 7.09
C ILE A 133 16.66 23.67 5.63
N ASP A 134 17.98 23.61 5.39
CA ASP A 134 18.53 23.44 4.04
C ASP A 134 18.05 22.13 3.39
N ASN A 135 17.96 21.04 4.15
CA ASN A 135 17.41 19.79 3.67
C ASN A 135 15.93 19.92 3.29
N ILE A 136 15.12 20.58 4.13
CA ILE A 136 13.70 20.85 3.85
C ILE A 136 13.57 21.72 2.59
N LEU A 137 14.35 22.76 2.46
CA LEU A 137 14.35 23.65 1.29
C LEU A 137 14.76 22.89 0.01
N ALA A 138 15.77 22.01 0.08
CA ALA A 138 16.16 21.15 -1.03
C ALA A 138 14.99 20.25 -1.49
N TYR A 139 14.22 19.68 -0.56
CA TYR A 139 13.04 18.90 -0.90
C TYR A 139 11.94 19.75 -1.56
N THR A 140 11.73 20.99 -1.11
CA THR A 140 10.74 21.88 -1.75
C THR A 140 11.14 22.34 -3.15
N ALA A 141 12.44 22.27 -3.49
CA ALA A 141 12.98 22.60 -4.80
C ALA A 141 12.88 21.44 -5.82
N GLU A 142 12.55 20.20 -5.37
CA GLU A 142 12.40 19.07 -6.29
C GLU A 142 11.28 19.33 -7.31
N PRO A 143 11.50 18.99 -8.60
CA PRO A 143 10.48 19.11 -9.61
C PRO A 143 9.29 18.20 -9.26
N LYS A 144 8.09 18.61 -9.68
CA LYS A 144 6.91 17.76 -9.52
C LYS A 144 7.16 16.43 -10.24
N PRO A 145 7.01 15.27 -9.56
CA PRO A 145 7.10 13.99 -10.22
C PRO A 145 6.08 13.95 -11.36
N GLU A 146 6.54 13.72 -12.58
CA GLU A 146 5.60 13.37 -13.64
C GLU A 146 4.85 12.11 -13.20
N PRO A 147 3.56 11.99 -13.49
CA PRO A 147 2.82 10.76 -13.22
C PRO A 147 3.52 9.65 -13.97
N VAL A 148 4.40 8.93 -13.31
CA VAL A 148 4.92 7.67 -13.83
C VAL A 148 3.68 6.82 -13.95
N ALA A 149 3.27 6.52 -15.19
CA ALA A 149 2.34 5.44 -15.44
C ALA A 149 2.99 4.21 -14.82
N VAL A 150 2.61 3.90 -13.61
CA VAL A 150 3.05 2.70 -12.91
C VAL A 150 2.43 1.59 -13.72
N ALA A 151 3.24 1.02 -14.62
CA ALA A 151 2.95 -0.29 -15.18
C ALA A 151 2.73 -1.18 -13.95
N GLY A 152 1.48 -1.58 -13.75
CA GLY A 152 1.02 -2.23 -12.55
C GLY A 152 1.85 -3.47 -12.21
N GLY A 153 2.65 -3.31 -11.19
CA GLY A 153 3.42 -4.34 -10.51
C GLY A 153 3.13 -4.27 -9.02
N GLY A 154 1.87 -4.04 -8.66
CA GLY A 154 1.35 -4.27 -7.33
C GLY A 154 0.70 -5.62 -7.34
N ALA A 155 1.43 -6.65 -6.96
CA ALA A 155 0.82 -7.88 -6.51
C ALA A 155 0.11 -7.59 -5.17
N SER A 156 -1.02 -6.88 -5.23
CA SER A 156 -2.05 -7.06 -4.24
C SER A 156 -2.51 -8.50 -4.42
N GLY A 157 -2.11 -9.37 -3.50
CA GLY A 157 -2.69 -10.71 -3.36
C GLY A 157 -4.15 -10.61 -2.93
N GLN A 158 -4.96 -9.96 -3.71
CA GLN A 158 -6.31 -10.41 -3.93
C GLN A 158 -6.13 -11.70 -4.69
N ALA A 159 -6.54 -12.82 -4.13
CA ALA A 159 -7.08 -13.89 -4.93
C ALA A 159 -8.32 -13.30 -5.61
N SER A 160 -8.12 -12.40 -6.56
CA SER A 160 -8.96 -12.32 -7.71
C SER A 160 -8.79 -13.70 -8.35
N SER A 161 -9.69 -14.62 -8.03
CA SER A 161 -10.08 -15.55 -9.06
C SER A 161 -10.22 -14.65 -10.27
N ASP A 162 -9.24 -14.73 -11.17
CA ASP A 162 -9.30 -13.95 -12.39
C ASP A 162 -10.67 -14.27 -12.97
N GLY A 163 -11.61 -13.33 -12.93
CA GLY A 163 -12.95 -13.54 -13.47
C GLY A 163 -12.88 -13.98 -14.93
N ALA A 164 -11.74 -13.69 -15.57
CA ALA A 164 -11.38 -14.19 -16.89
C ALA A 164 -11.04 -15.70 -16.87
N THR A 165 -10.27 -16.21 -15.89
CA THR A 165 -9.95 -17.65 -15.79
C THR A 165 -11.16 -18.46 -15.35
N ASP A 166 -11.97 -17.97 -14.44
CA ASP A 166 -13.22 -18.60 -14.03
C ASP A 166 -14.24 -18.60 -15.19
N LEU A 167 -14.32 -17.51 -15.95
CA LEU A 167 -15.14 -17.43 -17.16
C LEU A 167 -14.65 -18.37 -18.26
N LEU A 168 -13.33 -18.52 -18.42
CA LEU A 168 -12.73 -19.47 -19.37
C LEU A 168 -12.99 -20.92 -18.94
N ILE A 169 -12.85 -21.26 -17.68
CA ILE A 169 -13.13 -22.59 -17.13
C ILE A 169 -14.63 -22.91 -17.30
N LEU A 170 -15.50 -21.98 -16.94
CA LEU A 170 -16.95 -22.13 -17.14
C LEU A 170 -17.30 -22.27 -18.61
N GLY A 171 -16.70 -21.46 -19.48
CA GLY A 171 -16.87 -21.54 -20.92
C GLY A 171 -16.40 -22.88 -21.51
N ALA A 172 -15.26 -23.40 -21.05
CA ALA A 172 -14.76 -24.71 -21.44
C ALA A 172 -15.68 -25.84 -20.99
N LEU A 173 -16.22 -25.80 -19.77
CA LEU A 173 -17.19 -26.76 -19.25
C LEU A 173 -18.49 -26.76 -20.07
N ILE A 174 -19.00 -25.57 -20.39
CA ILE A 174 -20.20 -25.41 -21.24
C ILE A 174 -19.93 -25.98 -22.64
N LEU A 175 -18.77 -25.71 -23.23
CA LEU A 175 -18.37 -26.23 -24.54
C LEU A 175 -18.33 -27.76 -24.51
N VAL A 176 -17.69 -28.37 -23.53
CA VAL A 176 -17.64 -29.84 -23.37
C VAL A 176 -19.05 -30.42 -23.24
N LEU A 177 -19.91 -29.80 -22.46
CA LEU A 177 -21.30 -30.23 -22.31
C LEU A 177 -22.08 -30.16 -23.63
N LEU A 178 -21.91 -29.07 -24.40
CA LEU A 178 -22.53 -28.90 -25.70
C LEU A 178 -22.02 -29.97 -26.72
N VAL A 179 -20.72 -30.27 -26.72
CA VAL A 179 -20.14 -31.33 -27.56
C VAL A 179 -20.72 -32.70 -27.18
N LEU A 180 -20.85 -33.02 -25.90
CA LEU A 180 -21.46 -34.26 -25.43
C LEU A 180 -22.92 -34.35 -25.84
N VAL A 181 -23.69 -33.29 -25.70
CA VAL A 181 -25.09 -33.22 -26.15
C VAL A 181 -25.20 -33.45 -27.66
N ALA A 182 -24.32 -32.79 -28.45
CA ALA A 182 -24.26 -32.95 -29.91
C ALA A 182 -23.89 -34.38 -30.31
N MET A 183 -22.91 -35.00 -29.64
CA MET A 183 -22.55 -36.41 -29.85
C MET A 183 -23.73 -37.35 -29.57
N LEU A 184 -24.38 -37.17 -28.42
CA LEU A 184 -25.55 -37.95 -28.06
C LEU A 184 -26.70 -37.78 -29.06
N TYR A 185 -26.91 -36.59 -29.59
CA TYR A 185 -27.88 -36.29 -30.62
C TYR A 185 -27.54 -37.03 -31.94
N ILE A 186 -26.28 -36.99 -32.38
CA ILE A 186 -25.80 -37.65 -33.59
C ILE A 186 -25.95 -39.18 -33.47
N VAL A 187 -25.53 -39.74 -32.31
CA VAL A 187 -25.63 -41.18 -32.05
C VAL A 187 -27.11 -41.61 -32.02
N ASN A 188 -27.97 -40.84 -31.36
CA ASN A 188 -29.40 -41.13 -31.30
C ASN A 188 -30.05 -41.04 -32.68
N LYS A 189 -29.67 -40.05 -33.50
CA LYS A 189 -30.13 -39.96 -34.91
C LYS A 189 -29.66 -41.15 -35.75
N GLY A 190 -28.35 -41.50 -35.67
CA GLY A 190 -27.82 -42.69 -36.38
C GLY A 190 -28.48 -43.99 -35.99
N LEU A 191 -28.74 -44.20 -34.68
CA LEU A 191 -29.49 -45.38 -34.18
C LEU A 191 -30.93 -45.43 -34.72
N LYS A 192 -31.60 -44.27 -34.80
CA LYS A 192 -32.96 -44.17 -35.40
C LYS A 192 -32.95 -44.49 -36.90
N ASP A 193 -31.94 -44.00 -37.63
CA ASP A 193 -31.81 -44.25 -39.06
C ASP A 193 -31.50 -45.73 -39.36
N ILE A 194 -30.65 -46.38 -38.55
CA ILE A 194 -30.37 -47.83 -38.65
C ILE A 194 -31.63 -48.67 -38.32
N ALA A 195 -32.38 -48.30 -37.26
CA ALA A 195 -33.63 -48.99 -36.90
C ALA A 195 -34.66 -48.89 -38.00
N LYS A 196 -34.83 -47.72 -38.62
CA LYS A 196 -35.70 -47.52 -39.78
C LYS A 196 -35.26 -48.38 -40.99
N ALA A 197 -33.95 -48.44 -41.26
CA ALA A 197 -33.42 -49.25 -42.36
C ALA A 197 -33.65 -50.76 -42.15
N LYS A 198 -33.73 -51.20 -40.89
CA LYS A 198 -34.04 -52.61 -40.52
C LYS A 198 -35.53 -52.89 -40.34
N GLY A 199 -36.41 -51.92 -40.63
CA GLY A 199 -37.85 -52.09 -40.51
C GLY A 199 -38.36 -52.22 -39.05
N VAL A 200 -37.56 -51.81 -38.09
CA VAL A 200 -37.96 -51.84 -36.65
C VAL A 200 -38.69 -50.54 -36.32
N GLU A 201 -39.96 -50.64 -36.02
CA GLU A 201 -40.74 -49.49 -35.52
C GLU A 201 -40.27 -49.12 -34.10
N LEU A 202 -39.64 -47.94 -33.99
CA LEU A 202 -39.26 -47.39 -32.69
C LEU A 202 -40.50 -46.78 -32.04
N PRO A 203 -40.76 -47.09 -30.76
CA PRO A 203 -41.86 -46.48 -30.04
C PRO A 203 -41.64 -44.98 -29.95
N GLN A 204 -42.59 -44.17 -30.45
CA GLN A 204 -42.54 -42.72 -30.36
C GLN A 204 -42.62 -42.33 -28.88
N PRO A 205 -41.73 -41.48 -28.38
CA PRO A 205 -41.76 -41.03 -26.98
C PRO A 205 -43.03 -40.20 -26.76
N LYS A 206 -44.03 -40.82 -26.11
CA LYS A 206 -45.25 -40.14 -25.71
C LYS A 206 -45.00 -39.40 -24.39
N GLY A 207 -44.71 -38.07 -24.47
CA GLY A 207 -44.58 -37.23 -23.29
C GLY A 207 -43.62 -36.06 -23.42
N SER A 208 -43.72 -35.12 -22.50
CA SER A 208 -42.82 -33.99 -22.36
C SER A 208 -41.39 -34.48 -22.05
N ILE A 209 -40.37 -33.74 -22.53
CA ILE A 209 -38.96 -33.97 -22.22
C ILE A 209 -38.72 -34.02 -20.70
N TRP A 210 -39.43 -33.19 -19.93
CA TRP A 210 -39.40 -33.18 -18.47
C TRP A 210 -39.87 -34.51 -17.87
N MET A 211 -40.92 -35.14 -18.44
CA MET A 211 -41.42 -36.42 -17.98
C MET A 211 -40.45 -37.56 -18.29
N ALA A 212 -39.73 -37.48 -19.42
CA ALA A 212 -38.68 -38.42 -19.77
C ALA A 212 -37.47 -38.30 -18.82
N TYR A 213 -37.12 -37.06 -18.46
CA TYR A 213 -36.05 -36.77 -17.48
C TYR A 213 -36.42 -37.32 -16.10
N ILE A 214 -37.61 -36.98 -15.56
CA ILE A 214 -38.05 -37.41 -14.23
C ILE A 214 -38.18 -38.93 -14.12
N LYS A 215 -38.58 -39.62 -15.22
CA LYS A 215 -38.66 -41.08 -15.26
C LYS A 215 -37.28 -41.76 -15.37
N ASN A 216 -36.24 -41.02 -15.75
CA ASN A 216 -34.89 -41.56 -15.80
C ASN A 216 -34.20 -41.40 -14.44
N GLN A 217 -34.31 -42.45 -13.60
CA GLN A 217 -33.75 -42.43 -12.24
C GLN A 217 -32.25 -42.11 -12.21
N PHE A 218 -31.50 -42.52 -13.24
CA PHE A 218 -30.07 -42.23 -13.31
C PHE A 218 -29.80 -40.73 -13.52
N LEU A 219 -30.52 -40.06 -14.43
CA LEU A 219 -30.36 -38.63 -14.65
C LEU A 219 -30.78 -37.83 -13.42
N VAL A 220 -31.86 -38.19 -12.78
CA VAL A 220 -32.34 -37.57 -11.54
C VAL A 220 -31.27 -37.72 -10.44
N LEU A 221 -30.74 -38.93 -10.24
CA LEU A 221 -29.72 -39.20 -9.23
C LEU A 221 -28.43 -38.37 -9.48
N VAL A 222 -27.95 -38.33 -10.71
CA VAL A 222 -26.77 -37.52 -11.11
C VAL A 222 -27.03 -36.06 -10.83
N THR A 223 -28.21 -35.55 -11.20
CA THR A 223 -28.54 -34.13 -10.94
C THR A 223 -28.60 -33.81 -9.45
N VAL A 224 -29.27 -34.67 -8.68
CA VAL A 224 -29.36 -34.51 -7.21
C VAL A 224 -27.95 -34.54 -6.58
N PHE A 225 -27.07 -35.43 -7.06
CA PHE A 225 -25.70 -35.51 -6.59
C PHE A 225 -24.93 -34.20 -6.87
N PHE A 226 -25.00 -33.64 -8.09
CA PHE A 226 -24.36 -32.39 -8.41
C PHE A 226 -24.95 -31.19 -7.66
N LEU A 227 -26.29 -31.16 -7.47
CA LEU A 227 -26.93 -30.12 -6.66
C LEU A 227 -26.51 -30.21 -5.20
N MET A 228 -26.33 -31.42 -4.68
CA MET A 228 -25.80 -31.61 -3.32
C MET A 228 -24.37 -31.12 -3.17
N LEU A 229 -23.49 -31.43 -4.14
CA LEU A 229 -22.12 -30.91 -4.15
C LEU A 229 -22.06 -29.38 -4.26
N LEU A 230 -22.89 -28.82 -5.15
CA LEU A 230 -22.99 -27.36 -5.29
C LEU A 230 -23.51 -26.72 -3.99
N SER A 231 -24.54 -27.30 -3.38
CA SER A 231 -25.09 -26.82 -2.11
C SER A 231 -24.06 -26.92 -0.98
N ALA A 232 -23.26 -27.99 -0.93
CA ALA A 232 -22.18 -28.14 0.05
C ALA A 232 -21.09 -27.09 -0.18
N TYR A 233 -20.72 -26.85 -1.43
CA TYR A 233 -19.72 -25.82 -1.79
C TYR A 233 -20.20 -24.41 -1.40
N LEU A 234 -21.43 -24.05 -1.77
CA LEU A 234 -21.99 -22.74 -1.44
C LEU A 234 -22.18 -22.58 0.08
N GLY A 235 -22.65 -23.64 0.75
CA GLY A 235 -22.78 -23.68 2.21
C GLY A 235 -21.43 -23.49 2.90
N TYR A 236 -20.40 -24.20 2.45
CA TYR A 236 -19.05 -24.04 2.96
C TYR A 236 -18.52 -22.62 2.74
N ALA A 237 -18.65 -22.06 1.52
CA ALA A 237 -18.23 -20.71 1.21
C ALA A 237 -18.94 -19.67 2.10
N TYR A 238 -20.24 -19.84 2.33
CA TYR A 238 -21.00 -18.99 3.25
C TYR A 238 -20.52 -19.10 4.70
N LEU A 239 -20.31 -20.32 5.19
CA LEU A 239 -19.84 -20.56 6.56
C LEU A 239 -18.43 -19.98 6.79
N MET A 240 -17.57 -19.98 5.76
CA MET A 240 -16.22 -19.40 5.84
C MET A 240 -16.22 -17.87 5.87
N GLN A 241 -17.36 -17.22 5.60
CA GLN A 241 -17.51 -15.76 5.74
C GLN A 241 -17.97 -15.33 7.13
N ILE A 242 -18.36 -16.26 8.00
CA ILE A 242 -18.80 -15.95 9.36
C ILE A 242 -17.60 -15.45 10.18
N GLY A 243 -17.72 -14.24 10.74
CA GLY A 243 -16.65 -13.57 11.50
C GLY A 243 -15.57 -12.91 10.65
N VAL A 244 -15.78 -12.81 9.32
CA VAL A 244 -14.95 -12.01 8.42
C VAL A 244 -15.65 -10.68 8.21
N ASP A 245 -15.06 -9.62 8.80
CA ASP A 245 -15.67 -8.27 8.82
C ASP A 245 -15.19 -7.39 7.64
N GLN A 246 -14.79 -7.99 6.51
CA GLN A 246 -14.36 -7.24 5.33
C GLN A 246 -15.47 -6.29 4.85
N GLY A 247 -15.13 -5.04 4.63
CA GLY A 247 -16.08 -3.99 4.26
C GLY A 247 -16.86 -3.41 5.46
N TYR A 248 -16.57 -3.84 6.69
CA TYR A 248 -17.18 -3.24 7.88
C TYR A 248 -16.83 -1.75 7.97
N GLN A 249 -17.85 -0.91 8.01
CA GLN A 249 -17.76 0.55 7.90
C GLN A 249 -18.71 1.21 8.90
N PRO A 250 -18.36 1.26 10.19
CA PRO A 250 -19.24 1.82 11.22
C PRO A 250 -19.25 3.36 11.17
N ILE A 251 -20.36 3.95 11.62
CA ILE A 251 -20.46 5.38 11.86
C ILE A 251 -19.67 5.71 13.12
N GLN A 252 -18.79 6.71 13.00
CA GLN A 252 -17.97 7.20 14.12
C GLN A 252 -18.69 8.36 14.86
N PRO A 253 -18.40 8.58 16.15
CA PRO A 253 -18.98 9.69 16.91
C PRO A 253 -18.66 11.08 16.36
N ILE A 254 -17.46 11.24 15.80
CA ILE A 254 -17.04 12.39 14.99
C ILE A 254 -16.69 11.85 13.63
N HIS A 255 -17.27 12.39 12.58
CA HIS A 255 -16.94 12.03 11.21
C HIS A 255 -15.52 12.49 10.89
N TYR A 256 -14.63 11.54 10.62
CA TYR A 256 -13.24 11.80 10.26
C TYR A 256 -12.97 11.24 8.86
N SER A 257 -12.71 12.13 7.91
CA SER A 257 -12.38 11.76 6.54
C SER A 257 -10.87 11.55 6.37
N HIS A 258 -10.45 10.32 6.14
CA HIS A 258 -9.07 10.03 5.76
C HIS A 258 -8.75 10.57 4.37
N LYS A 259 -9.74 10.62 3.47
CA LYS A 259 -9.61 11.20 2.13
C LYS A 259 -9.17 12.67 2.21
N ILE A 260 -9.78 13.47 3.06
CA ILE A 260 -9.40 14.89 3.24
C ILE A 260 -8.01 14.98 3.86
N HIS A 261 -7.71 14.22 4.92
CA HIS A 261 -6.46 14.38 5.68
C HIS A 261 -5.28 13.72 4.97
N ALA A 262 -5.37 12.44 4.66
CA ALA A 262 -4.27 11.68 4.06
C ALA A 262 -4.25 11.76 2.52
N GLY A 263 -5.42 11.89 1.88
CA GLY A 263 -5.53 12.02 0.43
C GLY A 263 -5.26 13.45 -0.04
N ASP A 264 -6.18 14.37 0.22
CA ASP A 264 -6.12 15.72 -0.32
C ASP A 264 -4.99 16.54 0.31
N ASN A 265 -4.82 16.44 1.64
CA ASN A 265 -3.81 17.16 2.39
C ASN A 265 -2.47 16.39 2.51
N GLN A 266 -2.41 15.12 2.10
CA GLN A 266 -1.20 14.29 2.08
C GLN A 266 -0.50 14.19 3.45
N ILE A 267 -1.28 14.25 4.54
CA ILE A 267 -0.76 14.05 5.89
C ILE A 267 -0.35 12.58 6.04
N GLU A 268 0.91 12.34 6.41
CA GLU A 268 1.44 10.99 6.55
C GLU A 268 0.72 10.21 7.66
N CYS A 269 0.38 8.95 7.40
CA CYS A 269 -0.31 8.07 8.33
C CYS A 269 0.34 8.04 9.73
N LYS A 270 1.68 8.00 9.76
CA LYS A 270 2.49 7.93 10.99
C LYS A 270 2.52 9.24 11.80
N TYR A 271 2.02 10.34 11.25
CA TYR A 271 1.84 11.57 12.02
C TYR A 271 0.77 11.38 13.10
N CYS A 272 -0.37 10.82 12.73
CA CYS A 272 -1.46 10.55 13.65
C CYS A 272 -1.31 9.17 14.33
N HIS A 273 -0.91 8.14 13.58
CA HIS A 273 -0.73 6.77 14.07
C HIS A 273 0.74 6.48 14.42
N SER A 274 1.38 7.36 15.19
CA SER A 274 2.82 7.28 15.50
C SER A 274 3.21 5.99 16.24
N SER A 275 2.30 5.44 17.05
CA SER A 275 2.52 4.21 17.82
C SER A 275 2.67 2.96 16.92
N ALA A 276 2.23 3.00 15.66
CA ALA A 276 2.44 1.91 14.71
C ALA A 276 3.92 1.57 14.50
N ARG A 277 4.83 2.52 14.72
CA ARG A 277 6.28 2.32 14.59
C ARG A 277 6.92 1.57 15.76
N THR A 278 6.34 1.66 16.95
CA THR A 278 6.98 1.22 18.19
C THR A 278 6.13 0.29 19.03
N SER A 279 4.84 0.18 18.73
CA SER A 279 3.88 -0.60 19.52
C SER A 279 3.26 -1.74 18.70
N LYS A 280 2.68 -2.71 19.42
CA LYS A 280 1.86 -3.74 18.79
C LYS A 280 0.59 -3.18 18.16
N THR A 281 0.05 -2.08 18.69
CA THR A 281 -1.17 -1.43 18.18
C THR A 281 -0.82 -0.07 17.58
N ALA A 282 -1.39 0.24 16.41
CA ALA A 282 -1.23 1.56 15.79
C ALA A 282 -1.88 2.67 16.64
N GLY A 283 -2.96 2.32 17.34
CA GLY A 283 -3.71 3.25 18.19
C GLY A 283 -4.53 4.28 17.41
N ILE A 284 -5.52 4.82 18.07
CA ILE A 284 -6.21 6.04 17.64
C ILE A 284 -5.49 7.20 18.31
N PRO A 285 -5.10 8.27 17.57
CA PRO A 285 -4.42 9.40 18.16
C PRO A 285 -5.31 10.08 19.21
N SER A 286 -4.69 10.63 20.25
CA SER A 286 -5.40 11.47 21.21
C SER A 286 -5.85 12.77 20.56
N LEU A 287 -6.96 13.36 21.03
CA LEU A 287 -7.56 14.54 20.39
C LEU A 287 -6.65 15.77 20.35
N ASN A 288 -5.63 15.85 21.22
CA ASN A 288 -4.65 16.93 21.15
C ASN A 288 -3.81 16.90 19.85
N VAL A 289 -3.63 15.73 19.23
CA VAL A 289 -2.97 15.66 17.91
C VAL A 289 -3.81 16.35 16.83
N CYS A 290 -5.13 16.23 16.92
CA CYS A 290 -6.06 16.96 16.04
C CYS A 290 -5.91 18.46 16.22
N MET A 291 -5.80 18.92 17.47
CA MET A 291 -5.71 20.33 17.82
C MET A 291 -4.41 20.99 17.37
N ASN A 292 -3.35 20.24 17.02
CA ASN A 292 -2.14 20.83 16.41
C ASN A 292 -2.45 21.65 15.13
N CYS A 293 -3.52 21.30 14.43
CA CYS A 293 -4.00 22.03 13.26
C CYS A 293 -5.33 22.75 13.51
N HIS A 294 -6.26 22.07 14.19
CA HIS A 294 -7.62 22.56 14.41
C HIS A 294 -7.72 23.72 15.42
N GLU A 295 -6.68 24.07 16.16
CA GLU A 295 -6.64 25.36 16.88
C GLU A 295 -6.79 26.57 15.94
N ASN A 296 -6.42 26.40 14.66
CA ASN A 296 -6.45 27.45 13.65
C ASN A 296 -7.41 27.16 12.48
N ILE A 297 -8.04 25.98 12.46
CA ILE A 297 -8.96 25.54 11.39
C ILE A 297 -10.31 25.26 12.04
N SER A 298 -11.15 26.28 12.09
CA SER A 298 -12.50 26.23 12.69
C SER A 298 -13.57 25.82 11.68
N ASP A 299 -13.32 26.11 10.40
CA ASP A 299 -14.30 25.96 9.34
C ASP A 299 -13.70 25.17 8.17
N TYR A 300 -14.52 24.36 7.53
CA TYR A 300 -14.10 23.61 6.35
C TYR A 300 -14.24 24.47 5.09
N ASN A 301 -13.13 24.62 4.36
CA ASN A 301 -13.08 25.41 3.13
C ASN A 301 -12.67 24.61 1.89
N GLY A 302 -12.61 23.26 1.99
CA GLY A 302 -12.28 22.36 0.89
C GLY A 302 -13.45 22.09 -0.05
N ASP A 303 -13.26 21.08 -0.90
CA ASP A 303 -14.25 20.65 -1.88
C ASP A 303 -15.40 19.88 -1.19
N GLU A 304 -16.63 20.09 -1.70
CA GLU A 304 -17.83 19.44 -1.20
C GLU A 304 -18.14 18.18 -2.02
N ASP A 305 -18.66 17.16 -1.37
CA ASP A 305 -19.23 15.97 -2.02
C ASP A 305 -20.76 16.00 -1.84
N LEU A 306 -21.41 16.83 -2.64
CA LEU A 306 -22.86 17.04 -2.58
C LEU A 306 -23.66 15.77 -2.91
N ALA A 307 -23.09 14.87 -3.72
CA ALA A 307 -23.74 13.62 -4.10
C ALA A 307 -23.93 12.69 -2.88
N ASN A 308 -23.00 12.74 -1.93
CA ASN A 308 -23.01 11.96 -0.69
C ASN A 308 -23.48 12.78 0.53
N GLY A 309 -23.85 14.04 0.34
CA GLY A 309 -24.35 14.91 1.40
C GLY A 309 -23.26 15.53 2.28
N TYR A 310 -22.01 15.49 1.87
CA TYR A 310 -20.88 16.07 2.60
C TYR A 310 -20.66 17.52 2.16
N THR A 311 -21.41 18.44 2.80
CA THR A 311 -21.31 19.89 2.57
C THR A 311 -20.25 20.51 3.48
N LYS A 312 -19.92 21.78 3.23
CA LYS A 312 -19.04 22.56 4.12
C LYS A 312 -19.61 22.69 5.53
N GLU A 313 -20.91 22.89 5.63
CA GLU A 313 -21.61 22.97 6.90
C GLU A 313 -21.53 21.65 7.67
N PHE A 314 -21.65 20.51 6.97
CA PHE A 314 -21.48 19.17 7.56
C PHE A 314 -20.09 19.04 8.18
N TYR A 315 -19.03 19.26 7.41
CA TYR A 315 -17.66 19.11 7.91
C TYR A 315 -17.34 20.13 9.02
N THR A 316 -17.80 21.36 8.88
CA THR A 316 -17.66 22.39 9.93
C THR A 316 -18.34 21.94 11.22
N ALA A 317 -19.53 21.36 11.15
CA ALA A 317 -20.21 20.82 12.32
C ALA A 317 -19.43 19.66 12.99
N GLU A 318 -18.75 18.83 12.21
CA GLU A 318 -17.90 17.77 12.75
C GLU A 318 -16.63 18.33 13.45
N ILE A 319 -16.05 19.43 12.95
CA ILE A 319 -14.98 20.17 13.66
C ILE A 319 -15.49 20.73 14.98
N GLN A 320 -16.73 21.24 15.04
CA GLN A 320 -17.31 21.73 16.30
C GLN A 320 -17.50 20.61 17.33
N LYS A 321 -17.81 19.36 16.89
CA LYS A 321 -17.83 18.20 17.81
C LYS A 321 -16.45 17.91 18.41
N LEU A 322 -15.38 18.08 17.61
CA LEU A 322 -14.01 17.98 18.14
C LEU A 322 -13.77 19.02 19.23
N TYR A 323 -14.14 20.28 18.98
CA TYR A 323 -13.98 21.36 19.96
C TYR A 323 -14.76 21.09 21.26
N ASP A 324 -15.99 20.61 21.13
CA ASP A 324 -16.78 20.23 22.30
C ASP A 324 -16.17 19.07 23.07
N ALA A 325 -15.53 18.12 22.37
CA ALA A 325 -14.86 16.98 22.99
C ALA A 325 -13.59 17.38 23.75
N VAL A 326 -12.80 18.33 23.22
CA VAL A 326 -11.56 18.79 23.86
C VAL A 326 -11.78 19.95 24.83
N GLY A 327 -12.98 20.57 24.82
CA GLY A 327 -13.29 21.75 25.63
C GLY A 327 -12.72 23.05 25.09
N TRP A 328 -12.46 23.14 23.79
CA TRP A 328 -11.93 24.32 23.11
C TRP A 328 -12.99 25.37 22.86
N ASP A 329 -12.68 26.62 23.13
CA ASP A 329 -13.51 27.78 22.76
C ASP A 329 -12.81 28.57 21.64
N VAL A 330 -13.47 28.61 20.48
CA VAL A 330 -12.96 29.27 19.27
C VAL A 330 -12.80 30.77 19.46
N ASN A 331 -13.72 31.41 20.24
CA ASN A 331 -13.73 32.86 20.40
C ASN A 331 -12.58 33.34 21.31
N THR A 332 -12.36 32.61 22.41
CA THR A 332 -11.30 32.93 23.37
C THR A 332 -9.97 32.25 23.04
N ARG A 333 -9.99 31.27 22.11
CA ARG A 333 -8.84 30.42 21.76
C ARG A 333 -8.19 29.78 22.99
N THR A 334 -9.01 29.27 23.88
CA THR A 334 -8.57 28.61 25.14
C THR A 334 -9.39 27.35 25.40
N TYR A 335 -8.81 26.44 26.18
CA TYR A 335 -9.53 25.28 26.72
C TYR A 335 -10.32 25.72 27.95
N SER A 336 -11.58 26.06 27.74
CA SER A 336 -12.45 26.69 28.78
C SER A 336 -13.49 25.73 29.37
N LYS A 337 -13.73 24.60 28.70
CA LYS A 337 -14.72 23.58 29.08
C LYS A 337 -14.03 22.30 29.53
N GLU A 338 -14.71 21.48 30.32
CA GLU A 338 -14.22 20.15 30.71
C GLU A 338 -14.21 19.20 29.47
N PRO A 339 -13.08 18.52 29.19
CA PRO A 339 -12.98 17.64 28.05
C PRO A 339 -13.83 16.37 28.22
N LYS A 340 -14.40 15.89 27.12
CA LYS A 340 -15.22 14.68 27.06
C LYS A 340 -14.54 13.62 26.21
N PRO A 341 -14.37 12.38 26.68
CA PRO A 341 -13.75 11.32 25.89
C PRO A 341 -14.62 10.92 24.71
N VAL A 342 -14.02 10.78 23.53
CA VAL A 342 -14.68 10.26 22.34
C VAL A 342 -14.55 8.75 22.31
N LYS A 343 -15.67 8.04 22.22
CA LYS A 343 -15.72 6.58 22.13
C LYS A 343 -15.70 6.14 20.67
N TRP A 344 -14.49 6.07 20.10
CA TRP A 344 -14.31 5.58 18.73
C TRP A 344 -14.72 4.12 18.60
N VAL A 345 -15.38 3.80 17.49
CA VAL A 345 -15.73 2.43 17.14
C VAL A 345 -14.53 1.78 16.46
N ARG A 346 -14.05 0.68 17.03
CA ARG A 346 -12.94 -0.09 16.47
C ARG A 346 -13.39 -0.81 15.19
N ILE A 347 -12.62 -0.65 14.11
CA ILE A 347 -12.92 -1.24 12.79
C ILE A 347 -12.20 -2.56 12.60
N HIS A 348 -10.88 -2.57 12.83
CA HIS A 348 -10.05 -3.75 12.64
C HIS A 348 -9.97 -4.54 13.95
N ASN A 349 -10.65 -5.68 13.99
CA ASN A 349 -10.69 -6.56 15.13
C ASN A 349 -10.03 -7.91 14.79
N LEU A 350 -9.12 -8.35 15.65
CA LEU A 350 -8.62 -9.71 15.65
C LEU A 350 -9.17 -10.43 16.88
N PRO A 351 -9.41 -11.75 16.82
CA PRO A 351 -9.75 -12.54 17.99
C PRO A 351 -8.68 -12.40 19.10
N ASP A 352 -9.10 -12.50 20.36
CA ASP A 352 -8.21 -12.26 21.50
C ASP A 352 -7.00 -13.22 21.56
N PHE A 353 -7.15 -14.41 20.98
CA PHE A 353 -6.08 -15.39 20.89
C PHE A 353 -5.08 -15.16 19.73
N VAL A 354 -5.24 -14.06 18.97
CA VAL A 354 -4.35 -13.71 17.86
C VAL A 354 -3.44 -12.56 18.25
N TYR A 355 -2.14 -12.80 18.17
CA TYR A 355 -1.12 -11.78 18.36
C TYR A 355 -0.75 -11.15 17.02
N PHE A 356 -0.83 -9.84 16.93
CA PHE A 356 -0.32 -9.05 15.82
C PHE A 356 0.45 -7.85 16.34
N ASN A 357 1.57 -7.53 15.72
CA ASN A 357 2.43 -6.43 16.12
C ASN A 357 2.74 -5.50 14.94
N HIS A 358 2.18 -4.28 14.99
CA HIS A 358 2.41 -3.28 13.95
C HIS A 358 3.89 -2.92 13.80
N SER A 359 4.64 -2.76 14.89
CA SER A 359 6.04 -2.35 14.79
C SER A 359 6.92 -3.36 14.03
N GLN A 360 6.61 -4.66 14.11
CA GLN A 360 7.32 -5.69 13.34
C GLN A 360 7.02 -5.59 11.84
N HIS A 361 5.80 -5.23 11.48
CA HIS A 361 5.40 -5.11 10.08
C HIS A 361 5.78 -3.76 9.47
N VAL A 362 5.60 -2.67 10.22
CA VAL A 362 5.82 -1.30 9.74
C VAL A 362 7.28 -0.87 9.82
N SER A 363 7.95 -1.10 10.96
CA SER A 363 9.31 -0.62 11.18
C SER A 363 10.36 -1.66 10.80
N VAL A 364 10.16 -2.93 11.13
CA VAL A 364 11.13 -3.99 10.85
C VAL A 364 10.99 -4.51 9.42
N ALA A 365 9.77 -4.86 8.99
CA ALA A 365 9.54 -5.36 7.63
C ALA A 365 9.41 -4.23 6.59
N GLY A 366 9.20 -2.98 7.00
CA GLY A 366 9.06 -1.82 6.11
C GLY A 366 7.86 -1.92 5.18
N LEU A 367 6.75 -2.53 5.64
CA LEU A 367 5.52 -2.61 4.86
C LEU A 367 4.77 -1.29 4.88
N GLU A 368 4.18 -0.94 3.75
CA GLU A 368 3.32 0.23 3.65
C GLU A 368 1.94 -0.05 4.28
N CYS A 369 1.31 0.99 4.81
CA CYS A 369 0.03 0.86 5.51
C CYS A 369 -1.07 0.28 4.60
N GLN A 370 -1.04 0.65 3.31
CA GLN A 370 -2.00 0.26 2.29
C GLN A 370 -2.00 -1.25 2.00
N GLU A 371 -0.90 -1.95 2.25
CA GLU A 371 -0.83 -3.42 2.06
C GLU A 371 -1.89 -4.17 2.89
N CYS A 372 -2.22 -3.64 4.06
CA CYS A 372 -3.19 -4.24 4.97
C CYS A 372 -4.51 -3.46 5.03
N HIS A 373 -4.43 -2.12 5.02
CA HIS A 373 -5.57 -1.25 5.19
C HIS A 373 -6.22 -0.78 3.89
N GLY A 374 -5.62 -1.11 2.73
CA GLY A 374 -6.06 -0.61 1.43
C GLY A 374 -5.74 0.88 1.27
N LYS A 375 -6.33 1.49 0.25
CA LYS A 375 -6.13 2.91 -0.06
C LYS A 375 -6.96 3.81 0.87
N VAL A 376 -6.51 3.89 2.12
CA VAL A 376 -7.18 4.69 3.17
C VAL A 376 -7.29 6.15 2.78
N GLU A 377 -6.32 6.67 2.03
CA GLU A 377 -6.31 8.02 1.48
C GLU A 377 -7.43 8.32 0.47
N GLU A 378 -8.14 7.29 0.00
CA GLU A 378 -9.33 7.45 -0.86
C GLU A 378 -10.65 7.27 -0.07
N MET A 379 -10.57 6.92 1.23
CA MET A 379 -11.74 6.57 2.05
C MET A 379 -12.29 7.80 2.79
N GLU A 380 -13.53 8.16 2.48
CA GLU A 380 -14.29 9.16 3.23
C GLU A 380 -14.70 8.61 4.61
N ILE A 381 -15.23 7.40 4.64
CA ILE A 381 -15.47 6.62 5.84
C ILE A 381 -14.54 5.41 5.81
N LEU A 382 -13.78 5.21 6.85
CA LEU A 382 -12.84 4.09 6.95
C LEU A 382 -13.57 2.76 7.03
N GLN A 383 -13.16 1.80 6.19
CA GLN A 383 -13.67 0.44 6.18
C GLN A 383 -12.55 -0.60 6.34
N GLN A 384 -12.90 -1.77 6.84
CA GLN A 384 -11.97 -2.90 6.87
C GLN A 384 -11.73 -3.42 5.45
N HIS A 385 -10.52 -3.25 4.93
CA HIS A 385 -10.15 -3.67 3.58
C HIS A 385 -9.80 -5.16 3.51
N ALA A 386 -8.87 -5.60 4.33
CA ALA A 386 -8.42 -6.99 4.35
C ALA A 386 -9.35 -7.88 5.16
N THR A 387 -9.40 -9.17 4.82
CA THR A 387 -10.21 -10.16 5.55
C THR A 387 -9.72 -10.40 6.96
N LEU A 388 -8.44 -10.17 7.22
CA LEU A 388 -7.72 -10.43 8.47
C LEU A 388 -7.86 -11.91 8.93
N SER A 389 -8.18 -12.80 8.01
CA SER A 389 -8.28 -14.24 8.25
C SER A 389 -6.88 -14.87 8.40
N MET A 390 -6.81 -16.02 9.08
CA MET A 390 -5.55 -16.76 9.21
C MET A 390 -4.92 -17.09 7.85
N GLY A 391 -5.75 -17.49 6.86
CA GLY A 391 -5.29 -17.77 5.50
C GLY A 391 -4.64 -16.57 4.84
N TRP A 392 -5.23 -15.38 4.97
CA TRP A 392 -4.67 -14.15 4.42
C TRP A 392 -3.29 -13.81 4.99
N CYS A 393 -3.11 -13.96 6.31
CA CYS A 393 -1.80 -13.76 6.95
C CYS A 393 -0.76 -14.79 6.47
N ILE A 394 -1.16 -16.06 6.39
CA ILE A 394 -0.30 -17.17 5.96
C ILE A 394 0.14 -17.00 4.50
N ASP A 395 -0.74 -16.59 3.61
CA ASP A 395 -0.42 -16.38 2.19
C ASP A 395 0.59 -15.26 2.02
N CYS A 396 0.44 -14.15 2.75
CA CYS A 396 1.43 -13.09 2.77
C CYS A 396 2.79 -13.60 3.27
N HIS A 397 2.83 -14.31 4.39
CA HIS A 397 4.07 -14.86 4.97
C HIS A 397 4.75 -15.91 4.08
N ARG A 398 4.01 -16.61 3.22
CA ARG A 398 4.56 -17.57 2.26
C ARG A 398 5.21 -16.92 1.06
N THR A 399 4.69 -15.78 0.63
CA THR A 399 5.08 -15.12 -0.61
C THR A 399 6.02 -13.93 -0.40
N THR A 400 5.94 -13.27 0.76
CA THR A 400 6.71 -12.06 1.04
C THR A 400 8.14 -12.40 1.43
N ASN A 401 9.10 -11.78 0.73
CA ASN A 401 10.51 -11.86 1.07
C ASN A 401 10.85 -10.91 2.22
N ILE A 402 11.81 -11.31 3.04
CA ILE A 402 12.30 -10.49 4.14
C ILE A 402 13.15 -9.35 3.59
N LYS A 403 12.86 -8.11 4.00
CA LYS A 403 13.71 -6.95 3.76
C LYS A 403 14.80 -6.91 4.84
N LEU A 404 16.05 -6.95 4.40
CA LEU A 404 17.21 -7.05 5.30
C LEU A 404 17.96 -5.74 5.46
N GLU A 405 17.73 -4.80 4.56
CA GLU A 405 18.53 -3.58 4.35
C GLU A 405 18.61 -2.66 5.58
N THR A 406 17.78 -2.93 6.59
CA THR A 406 17.69 -2.09 7.80
C THR A 406 17.96 -2.83 9.11
N ASN A 407 18.35 -4.14 9.08
CA ASN A 407 18.46 -4.93 10.30
C ASN A 407 19.57 -5.96 10.25
N GLU A 408 20.75 -5.62 10.80
CA GLU A 408 21.95 -6.47 10.87
C GLU A 408 21.72 -7.84 11.53
N TYR A 409 20.76 -7.93 12.48
CA TYR A 409 20.45 -9.21 13.13
C TYR A 409 19.87 -10.22 12.13
N TYR A 410 18.96 -9.77 11.27
CA TYR A 410 18.38 -10.64 10.26
C TYR A 410 19.32 -10.90 9.08
N GLU A 411 20.22 -9.98 8.76
CA GLU A 411 21.20 -10.14 7.68
C GLU A 411 22.05 -11.40 7.87
N ARG A 412 22.60 -11.60 9.06
CA ARG A 412 23.43 -12.80 9.38
C ARG A 412 22.60 -14.09 9.27
N ILE A 413 21.42 -14.12 9.89
CA ILE A 413 20.56 -15.31 9.88
C ILE A 413 20.09 -15.61 8.45
N HIS A 414 19.77 -14.56 7.68
CA HIS A 414 19.39 -14.71 6.28
C HIS A 414 20.51 -15.35 5.46
N THR A 415 21.75 -14.88 5.60
CA THR A 415 22.87 -15.41 4.84
C THR A 415 23.05 -16.91 5.11
N GLU A 416 23.07 -17.33 6.37
CA GLU A 416 23.22 -18.72 6.78
C GLU A 416 22.06 -19.61 6.26
N LEU A 417 20.83 -19.11 6.31
CA LEU A 417 19.65 -19.85 5.86
C LEU A 417 19.47 -19.82 4.34
N ALA A 418 19.81 -18.71 3.67
CA ALA A 418 19.78 -18.60 2.22
C ALA A 418 20.74 -19.62 1.58
N GLU A 419 21.95 -19.74 2.12
CA GLU A 419 22.92 -20.77 1.72
C GLU A 419 22.37 -22.18 1.97
N LYS A 420 21.79 -22.43 3.15
CA LYS A 420 21.19 -23.72 3.51
C LYS A 420 20.03 -24.13 2.59
N TYR A 421 19.18 -23.18 2.20
CA TYR A 421 18.03 -23.46 1.32
C TYR A 421 18.36 -23.31 -0.17
N GLY A 422 19.53 -22.81 -0.51
CA GLY A 422 19.95 -22.61 -1.90
C GLY A 422 19.13 -21.54 -2.63
N VAL A 423 18.69 -20.50 -1.91
CA VAL A 423 17.86 -19.40 -2.42
C VAL A 423 18.57 -18.06 -2.24
N GLU A 424 18.29 -17.10 -3.11
CA GLU A 424 18.88 -15.75 -3.01
C GLU A 424 18.20 -14.92 -1.92
N LYS A 425 16.88 -15.07 -1.78
CA LYS A 425 16.07 -14.35 -0.76
C LYS A 425 15.17 -15.33 -0.03
N LEU A 426 15.07 -15.14 1.28
CA LEU A 426 14.21 -15.96 2.14
C LEU A 426 12.82 -15.31 2.26
N THR A 427 11.79 -16.15 2.25
CA THR A 427 10.46 -15.74 2.64
C THR A 427 10.32 -15.71 4.16
N VAL A 428 9.30 -15.01 4.65
CA VAL A 428 8.93 -14.99 6.08
C VAL A 428 8.68 -16.43 6.59
N ALA A 429 8.05 -17.28 5.76
CA ALA A 429 7.79 -18.68 6.05
C ALA A 429 9.07 -19.48 6.32
N GLN A 430 10.10 -19.29 5.49
CA GLN A 430 11.40 -19.95 5.64
C GLN A 430 12.17 -19.52 6.90
N MET A 431 11.85 -18.34 7.42
CA MET A 431 12.37 -17.84 8.71
C MET A 431 11.52 -18.25 9.91
N GLY A 432 10.59 -19.18 9.76
CA GLY A 432 9.73 -19.65 10.85
C GLY A 432 8.51 -18.78 11.12
N GLY A 433 8.16 -17.85 10.22
CA GLY A 433 7.01 -16.97 10.38
C GLY A 433 5.65 -17.65 10.27
N LEU A 434 5.59 -18.94 10.00
CA LEU A 434 4.37 -19.77 9.98
C LEU A 434 4.21 -20.66 11.23
N GLU A 435 5.11 -20.55 12.21
CA GLU A 435 4.97 -21.29 13.47
C GLU A 435 3.73 -20.77 14.22
N CYS A 436 2.87 -21.69 14.68
CA CYS A 436 1.61 -21.34 15.35
C CYS A 436 1.80 -20.35 16.50
N GLY A 437 2.82 -20.54 17.32
CA GLY A 437 3.13 -19.67 18.47
C GLY A 437 3.64 -18.27 18.11
N LYS A 438 3.83 -17.94 16.83
CA LYS A 438 4.15 -16.56 16.40
C LYS A 438 2.89 -15.69 16.30
N CYS A 439 1.75 -16.32 16.07
CA CYS A 439 0.47 -15.64 15.89
C CYS A 439 -0.56 -16.00 16.97
N HIS A 440 -0.39 -17.13 17.67
CA HIS A 440 -1.31 -17.61 18.69
C HIS A 440 -0.61 -17.81 20.04
N TYR A 441 -1.29 -17.46 21.13
CA TYR A 441 -0.81 -17.65 22.52
C TYR A 441 -1.93 -18.12 23.44
#